data_94e4ee040e11915680db04603fd0b024
#
_entry.id   94e4ee040e11915680db04603fd0b024
#
_cell.length_a   1.000
_cell.length_b   1.000
_cell.length_c   1.000
_cell.angle_alpha   90.00
_cell.angle_beta   90.00
_cell.angle_gamma   90.00
#
_symmetry.space_group_name_H-M   'P 1'
#
loop_
_entity.id
_entity.type
_entity.pdbx_description
1 polymer ?
#
loop_
_entity_poly.entity_id
_entity_poly.type
_entity_poly.pdbx_seq_one_letter_code
_entity_poly.pdbx_strand_id
1 'polypeptide(L)'
;IYTMNIDGTGLKQITNLGKANWSPYFHPSDKKILFSSNHHSTRGYDFQIYSIDLDGSNLKRITYESEFNAFPMFSNDGKKLVFSSNRQAGKAHETNVFIADWVETDPREEISEQNLRKIVSYLASDDLKGRLAGSEGEKKAAEYISKEFKNLKLNTIDGKNFTQNFSYDVKLNPHEESSAVKINSRNVIGYLDNKASKTIVIGAHYDHLGLNEHHNSTLMNSDGQIHNGADDNASGVSAVLELARIFSQNKTTEKANYVFALFSGEEDGLMGSKKFAEEVKTKYPNVISMINLDMIGRLNKDKDLTVGGVGTSPIFGEMISKYKPAGFNLAIDSAGVGPSDHTSFYLKDIPVLFLFTGTHTDYHKPTDDTERINFTGLRNITNYVFNLVSGLSEKENIPFTKTKTSQSKAVPKYKVTLGIMPSYADSKDGLYIDGVTEKRPADLAGIKAGDILKKIGTCEVKEVYSYMDCLSKINSGDELPVTVIRNGKEMTFTVKF
;
A
#
# COMPACT_ATOMS: atom_id res chain seq x y z
N ILE A 1 10.36 7.86 31.01
CA ILE A 1 11.75 8.31 31.25
C ILE A 1 11.70 9.74 31.77
N TYR A 2 12.56 10.01 32.75
CA TYR A 2 12.76 11.33 33.35
C TYR A 2 14.26 11.64 33.36
N THR A 3 14.60 12.90 33.30
CA THR A 3 15.95 13.43 33.53
C THR A 3 15.91 14.39 34.72
N MET A 4 17.02 14.48 35.45
CA MET A 4 17.23 15.46 36.51
C MET A 4 18.72 15.77 36.64
N ASN A 5 19.07 16.86 37.24
CA ASN A 5 20.45 17.19 37.58
C ASN A 5 21.00 16.26 38.68
N ILE A 6 22.30 16.13 38.76
CA ILE A 6 22.95 15.26 39.74
C ILE A 6 22.69 15.67 41.22
N ASP A 7 22.33 16.94 41.43
CA ASP A 7 21.92 17.48 42.72
C ASP A 7 20.41 17.28 43.03
N GLY A 8 19.70 16.55 42.18
CA GLY A 8 18.27 16.27 42.29
C GLY A 8 17.32 17.37 41.80
N THR A 9 17.85 18.48 41.33
CA THR A 9 17.03 19.57 40.74
C THR A 9 16.70 19.30 39.27
N GLY A 10 15.83 20.12 38.68
CA GLY A 10 15.56 20.10 37.24
C GLY A 10 14.88 18.81 36.75
N LEU A 11 14.09 18.15 37.60
CA LEU A 11 13.32 16.97 37.19
C LEU A 11 12.42 17.28 36.00
N LYS A 12 12.64 16.58 34.89
CA LYS A 12 11.88 16.76 33.65
C LYS A 12 11.42 15.41 33.11
N GLN A 13 10.14 15.29 32.76
CA GLN A 13 9.62 14.15 32.03
C GLN A 13 9.97 14.27 30.55
N ILE A 14 10.61 13.23 29.99
CA ILE A 14 11.01 13.17 28.58
C ILE A 14 10.01 12.35 27.76
N THR A 15 9.52 11.21 28.31
CA THR A 15 8.59 10.34 27.60
C THR A 15 7.18 10.44 28.18
N ASN A 16 6.17 10.54 27.29
CA ASN A 16 4.74 10.43 27.63
C ASN A 16 4.07 9.46 26.66
N LEU A 17 4.54 8.23 26.63
CA LEU A 17 4.15 7.23 25.62
C LEU A 17 3.13 6.20 26.14
N GLY A 18 2.71 6.31 27.40
CA GLY A 18 2.00 5.23 28.07
C GLY A 18 2.84 3.96 28.17
N LYS A 19 2.31 2.86 28.63
CA LYS A 19 2.97 1.54 28.72
C LYS A 19 4.37 1.59 29.38
N ALA A 20 5.19 0.55 29.18
CA ALA A 20 6.52 0.46 29.82
C ALA A 20 7.59 1.18 29.00
N ASN A 21 8.37 2.03 29.67
CA ASN A 21 9.54 2.72 29.12
C ASN A 21 10.68 2.61 30.14
N TRP A 22 11.76 1.88 29.82
CA TRP A 22 12.81 1.56 30.76
C TRP A 22 14.18 1.41 30.09
N SER A 23 15.23 1.20 30.90
CA SER A 23 16.63 1.03 30.43
C SER A 23 17.12 2.22 29.59
N PRO A 24 17.01 3.47 30.07
CA PRO A 24 17.51 4.61 29.34
C PRO A 24 19.04 4.64 29.33
N TYR A 25 19.60 5.08 28.20
CA TYR A 25 21.01 5.30 28.02
C TYR A 25 21.25 6.59 27.23
N PHE A 26 22.09 7.48 27.74
CA PHE A 26 22.46 8.70 27.01
C PHE A 26 23.34 8.37 25.81
N HIS A 27 23.02 8.96 24.68
CA HIS A 27 23.94 8.96 23.56
C HIS A 27 25.19 9.80 23.92
N PRO A 28 26.42 9.41 23.52
CA PRO A 28 27.64 10.16 23.86
C PRO A 28 27.68 11.63 23.39
N SER A 29 26.75 12.05 22.52
CA SER A 29 26.58 13.46 22.14
C SER A 29 25.84 14.29 23.18
N ASP A 30 25.29 13.71 24.24
CA ASP A 30 24.41 14.33 25.25
C ASP A 30 23.17 15.04 24.68
N LYS A 31 22.75 14.67 23.46
CA LYS A 31 21.58 15.30 22.80
C LYS A 31 20.35 14.44 22.82
N LYS A 32 20.50 13.14 22.97
CA LYS A 32 19.40 12.16 22.93
C LYS A 32 19.57 11.03 23.93
N ILE A 33 18.48 10.36 24.23
CA ILE A 33 18.41 9.16 25.06
C ILE A 33 17.90 8.01 24.20
N LEU A 34 18.55 6.83 24.30
CA LEU A 34 17.98 5.58 23.87
C LEU A 34 17.31 4.89 25.05
N PHE A 35 16.22 4.18 24.78
CA PHE A 35 15.49 3.44 25.80
C PHE A 35 14.68 2.30 25.18
N SER A 36 14.28 1.35 26.02
CA SER A 36 13.42 0.24 25.62
C SER A 36 11.98 0.58 25.89
N SER A 37 11.08 0.33 24.93
CA SER A 37 9.65 0.57 25.10
C SER A 37 8.79 -0.44 24.33
N ASN A 38 7.62 -0.74 24.88
CA ASN A 38 6.58 -1.53 24.25
C ASN A 38 5.35 -0.67 23.84
N HIS A 39 5.50 0.65 23.73
CA HIS A 39 4.38 1.54 23.47
C HIS A 39 3.65 1.25 22.15
N HIS A 40 4.36 0.71 21.14
CA HIS A 40 3.81 0.30 19.85
C HIS A 40 3.06 -1.05 19.91
N SER A 41 3.32 -1.87 20.93
CA SER A 41 2.81 -3.23 20.99
C SER A 41 1.35 -3.28 21.40
N THR A 42 0.53 -3.99 20.64
CA THR A 42 -0.85 -4.31 21.02
C THR A 42 -0.91 -5.43 22.05
N ARG A 43 0.07 -6.34 22.07
CA ARG A 43 0.17 -7.51 22.97
C ARG A 43 0.84 -7.21 24.31
N GLY A 44 1.57 -6.08 24.41
CA GLY A 44 2.17 -5.57 25.66
C GLY A 44 3.54 -6.14 26.05
N TYR A 45 4.10 -7.10 25.31
CA TYR A 45 5.40 -7.72 25.60
C TYR A 45 6.46 -7.54 24.50
N ASP A 46 6.11 -6.96 23.35
CA ASP A 46 7.09 -6.64 22.31
C ASP A 46 7.83 -5.38 22.68
N PHE A 47 9.11 -5.51 23.04
CA PHE A 47 9.97 -4.37 23.38
C PHE A 47 10.89 -4.03 22.22
N GLN A 48 10.99 -2.74 21.92
CA GLN A 48 11.91 -2.20 20.91
C GLN A 48 12.73 -1.07 21.48
N ILE A 49 13.88 -0.80 20.86
CA ILE A 49 14.74 0.32 21.21
C ILE A 49 14.22 1.56 20.49
N TYR A 50 14.14 2.65 21.22
CA TYR A 50 13.77 3.97 20.73
C TYR A 50 14.86 4.98 21.08
N SER A 51 14.95 6.04 20.28
CA SER A 51 15.68 7.26 20.64
C SER A 51 14.70 8.42 20.76
N ILE A 52 15.00 9.37 21.64
CA ILE A 52 14.25 10.60 21.83
C ILE A 52 15.21 11.72 22.21
N ASP A 53 14.98 12.94 21.73
CA ASP A 53 15.78 14.09 22.12
C ASP A 53 15.44 14.55 23.55
N LEU A 54 16.36 15.28 24.20
CA LEU A 54 16.22 15.72 25.59
C LEU A 54 15.08 16.73 25.81
N ASP A 55 14.53 17.31 24.77
CA ASP A 55 13.34 18.16 24.85
C ASP A 55 12.03 17.35 24.74
N GLY A 56 12.09 16.04 24.46
CA GLY A 56 10.97 15.14 24.24
C GLY A 56 10.54 15.05 22.78
N SER A 57 11.23 15.72 21.87
CA SER A 57 10.98 15.66 20.43
C SER A 57 11.71 14.52 19.74
N ASN A 58 11.46 14.34 18.45
CA ASN A 58 12.16 13.41 17.56
C ASN A 58 12.20 11.96 18.07
N LEU A 59 11.05 11.48 18.62
CA LEU A 59 10.90 10.06 18.96
C LEU A 59 11.07 9.20 17.73
N LYS A 60 12.04 8.29 17.76
CA LYS A 60 12.37 7.41 16.66
C LYS A 60 12.50 5.97 17.15
N ARG A 61 11.84 5.02 16.47
CA ARG A 61 12.08 3.59 16.68
C ARG A 61 13.36 3.16 15.99
N ILE A 62 14.24 2.45 16.69
CA ILE A 62 15.56 2.03 16.21
C ILE A 62 15.54 0.56 15.78
N THR A 63 14.80 -0.30 16.50
CA THR A 63 14.72 -1.73 16.17
C THR A 63 13.32 -2.11 15.72
N TYR A 64 13.23 -3.03 14.75
CA TYR A 64 11.96 -3.43 14.11
C TYR A 64 11.75 -4.94 14.07
N GLU A 65 12.82 -5.70 14.06
CA GLU A 65 12.79 -7.16 13.98
C GLU A 65 12.84 -7.78 15.37
N SER A 66 12.19 -8.94 15.52
CA SER A 66 12.03 -9.70 16.77
C SER A 66 11.09 -9.05 17.79
N GLU A 67 10.66 -9.85 18.78
CA GLU A 67 9.70 -9.40 19.80
C GLU A 67 10.38 -8.74 21.00
N PHE A 68 11.71 -8.88 21.13
CA PHE A 68 12.44 -8.32 22.25
C PHE A 68 13.76 -7.71 21.80
N ASN A 69 13.88 -6.40 21.97
CA ASN A 69 15.10 -5.62 21.80
C ASN A 69 15.21 -4.64 22.97
N ALA A 70 16.28 -4.74 23.78
CA ALA A 70 16.38 -4.01 25.03
C ALA A 70 17.83 -3.71 25.42
N PHE A 71 18.00 -2.95 26.51
CA PHE A 71 19.29 -2.60 27.11
C PHE A 71 20.26 -1.95 26.13
N PRO A 72 19.88 -0.84 25.47
CA PRO A 72 20.80 -0.16 24.57
C PRO A 72 21.95 0.48 25.34
N MET A 73 23.16 0.34 24.81
CA MET A 73 24.38 0.99 25.32
C MET A 73 25.27 1.40 24.16
N PHE A 74 25.95 2.53 24.28
CA PHE A 74 26.89 2.98 23.25
C PHE A 74 28.35 2.68 23.65
N SER A 75 29.20 2.50 22.61
CA SER A 75 30.63 2.71 22.77
C SER A 75 30.92 4.18 23.12
N ASN A 76 32.02 4.43 23.79
CA ASN A 76 32.40 5.79 24.23
C ASN A 76 32.54 6.80 23.08
N ASP A 77 32.85 6.34 21.86
CA ASP A 77 32.93 7.17 20.66
C ASP A 77 31.59 7.34 19.94
N GLY A 78 30.52 6.74 20.46
CA GLY A 78 29.18 6.80 19.89
C GLY A 78 28.97 6.07 18.57
N LYS A 79 29.95 5.29 18.09
CA LYS A 79 29.90 4.64 16.78
C LYS A 79 29.33 3.24 16.78
N LYS A 80 29.20 2.64 17.95
CA LYS A 80 28.65 1.29 18.12
C LYS A 80 27.50 1.31 19.12
N LEU A 81 26.44 0.60 18.78
CA LEU A 81 25.31 0.30 19.66
C LEU A 81 25.39 -1.18 20.07
N VAL A 82 25.41 -1.43 21.36
CA VAL A 82 25.25 -2.77 21.93
C VAL A 82 23.86 -2.89 22.51
N PHE A 83 23.20 -4.02 22.30
CA PHE A 83 21.86 -4.28 22.80
C PHE A 83 21.56 -5.77 22.90
N SER A 84 20.57 -6.12 23.73
CA SER A 84 20.06 -7.48 23.84
C SER A 84 18.87 -7.71 22.91
N SER A 85 18.82 -8.89 22.27
CA SER A 85 17.72 -9.23 21.36
C SER A 85 17.48 -10.75 21.32
N ASN A 86 16.24 -11.15 21.08
CA ASN A 86 15.88 -12.53 20.76
C ASN A 86 15.85 -12.82 19.25
N ARG A 87 16.41 -11.91 18.42
CA ARG A 87 16.60 -12.18 16.98
C ARG A 87 17.51 -13.37 16.77
N GLN A 88 17.18 -14.20 15.78
CA GLN A 88 17.96 -15.42 15.46
C GLN A 88 18.13 -16.38 16.66
N ALA A 89 17.20 -16.35 17.63
CA ALA A 89 17.21 -17.26 18.75
C ALA A 89 17.03 -18.71 18.26
N GLY A 90 17.94 -19.58 18.69
CA GLY A 90 17.87 -21.01 18.37
C GLY A 90 16.90 -21.77 19.30
N LYS A 91 16.54 -21.18 20.42
CA LYS A 91 15.64 -21.76 21.44
C LYS A 91 14.63 -20.73 21.93
N ALA A 92 13.48 -21.20 22.38
CA ALA A 92 12.50 -20.34 23.05
C ALA A 92 13.13 -19.62 24.25
N HIS A 93 12.83 -18.34 24.42
CA HIS A 93 13.33 -17.44 25.47
C HIS A 93 14.84 -17.18 25.48
N GLU A 94 15.56 -17.56 24.43
CA GLU A 94 16.95 -17.19 24.29
C GLU A 94 17.08 -15.71 23.94
N THR A 95 18.01 -15.03 24.60
CA THR A 95 18.35 -13.62 24.33
C THR A 95 19.85 -13.51 24.22
N ASN A 96 20.33 -12.91 23.14
CA ASN A 96 21.73 -12.73 22.81
C ASN A 96 22.12 -11.25 22.82
N VAL A 97 23.41 -10.96 22.97
CA VAL A 97 23.93 -9.60 22.85
C VAL A 97 24.39 -9.35 21.42
N PHE A 98 23.98 -8.23 20.88
CA PHE A 98 24.32 -7.79 19.53
C PHE A 98 25.09 -6.48 19.58
N ILE A 99 25.96 -6.30 18.60
CA ILE A 99 26.66 -5.04 18.34
C ILE A 99 26.38 -4.60 16.91
N ALA A 100 26.03 -3.34 16.73
CA ALA A 100 25.76 -2.75 15.45
C ALA A 100 26.52 -1.44 15.27
N ASP A 101 26.83 -1.08 14.02
CA ASP A 101 27.31 0.25 13.72
C ASP A 101 26.18 1.27 13.93
N TRP A 102 26.49 2.37 14.63
CA TRP A 102 25.58 3.48 14.77
C TRP A 102 25.81 4.48 13.63
N VAL A 103 24.78 4.73 12.84
CA VAL A 103 24.79 5.72 11.78
C VAL A 103 23.77 6.80 12.15
N GLU A 104 24.26 8.02 12.33
CA GLU A 104 23.38 9.18 12.48
C GLU A 104 22.72 9.46 11.12
N THR A 105 21.43 9.18 11.05
CA THR A 105 20.63 9.53 9.87
C THR A 105 19.83 10.79 10.13
N ASP A 106 19.76 11.67 9.16
CA ASP A 106 18.85 12.81 9.20
C ASP A 106 17.41 12.29 9.18
N PRO A 107 16.55 12.63 10.17
CA PRO A 107 15.15 12.20 10.15
C PRO A 107 14.40 12.57 8.86
N ARG A 108 14.90 13.57 8.14
CA ARG A 108 14.37 13.96 6.82
C ARG A 108 14.72 12.98 5.72
N GLU A 109 15.72 12.13 5.93
CA GLU A 109 16.22 11.12 4.98
C GLU A 109 15.69 9.71 5.28
N GLU A 110 14.79 9.55 6.26
CA GLU A 110 14.22 8.25 6.64
C GLU A 110 12.70 8.20 6.50
N ILE A 111 12.19 7.05 6.08
CA ILE A 111 10.73 6.77 6.10
C ILE A 111 10.25 6.67 7.55
N SER A 112 9.32 7.53 7.92
CA SER A 112 8.79 7.65 9.28
C SER A 112 7.54 6.82 9.47
N GLU A 113 7.61 5.77 10.31
CA GLU A 113 6.42 5.00 10.70
C GLU A 113 5.36 5.89 11.38
N GLN A 114 5.80 6.89 12.14
CA GLN A 114 4.90 7.82 12.81
C GLN A 114 4.13 8.69 11.82
N ASN A 115 4.79 9.18 10.74
CA ASN A 115 4.11 9.94 9.69
C ASN A 115 3.12 9.04 8.93
N LEU A 116 3.53 7.83 8.55
CA LEU A 116 2.63 6.86 7.91
C LEU A 116 1.39 6.62 8.75
N ARG A 117 1.56 6.35 10.06
CA ARG A 117 0.45 6.16 11.01
C ARG A 117 -0.46 7.38 11.09
N LYS A 118 0.12 8.58 11.21
CA LYS A 118 -0.65 9.83 11.26
C LYS A 118 -1.52 10.01 10.02
N ILE A 119 -0.96 9.75 8.83
CA ILE A 119 -1.67 9.92 7.56
C ILE A 119 -2.79 8.89 7.43
N VAL A 120 -2.51 7.60 7.67
CA VAL A 120 -3.53 6.53 7.62
C VAL A 120 -4.64 6.82 8.62
N SER A 121 -4.31 7.16 9.89
CA SER A 121 -5.31 7.42 10.92
C SER A 121 -6.22 8.61 10.59
N TYR A 122 -5.73 9.60 9.85
CA TYR A 122 -6.57 10.70 9.39
C TYR A 122 -7.45 10.26 8.22
N LEU A 123 -6.86 9.65 7.18
CA LEU A 123 -7.60 9.29 5.97
C LEU A 123 -8.64 8.19 6.23
N ALA A 124 -8.34 7.25 7.12
CA ALA A 124 -9.26 6.17 7.52
C ALA A 124 -10.07 6.51 8.79
N SER A 125 -10.27 7.80 9.08
CA SER A 125 -11.14 8.20 10.20
C SER A 125 -12.61 8.29 9.77
N ASP A 126 -13.51 8.05 10.71
CA ASP A 126 -14.96 8.20 10.53
C ASP A 126 -15.38 9.61 10.09
N ASP A 127 -14.55 10.63 10.36
CA ASP A 127 -14.78 12.02 9.95
C ASP A 127 -14.83 12.20 8.43
N LEU A 128 -14.16 11.30 7.69
CA LEU A 128 -14.15 11.30 6.23
C LEU A 128 -15.20 10.37 5.62
N LYS A 129 -15.98 9.67 6.44
CA LYS A 129 -17.10 8.82 6.02
C LYS A 129 -16.76 7.92 4.82
N GLY A 130 -15.57 7.31 4.85
CA GLY A 130 -15.13 6.37 3.83
C GLY A 130 -14.81 6.99 2.46
N ARG A 131 -14.67 8.30 2.34
CA ARG A 131 -14.08 9.02 1.18
C ARG A 131 -14.64 8.65 -0.20
N LEU A 132 -15.96 8.34 -0.30
CA LEU A 132 -16.57 8.04 -1.60
C LEU A 132 -16.28 9.16 -2.61
N ALA A 133 -15.89 8.80 -3.82
CA ALA A 133 -15.61 9.75 -4.89
C ALA A 133 -16.76 10.75 -5.09
N GLY A 134 -16.46 12.06 -5.14
CA GLY A 134 -17.43 13.15 -5.22
C GLY A 134 -18.09 13.54 -3.92
N SER A 135 -17.85 12.83 -2.81
CA SER A 135 -18.41 13.15 -1.48
C SER A 135 -17.66 14.28 -0.78
N GLU A 136 -18.23 14.78 0.33
CA GLU A 136 -17.53 15.73 1.20
C GLU A 136 -16.33 15.08 1.92
N GLY A 137 -16.38 13.75 2.17
CA GLY A 137 -15.25 13.00 2.73
C GLY A 137 -14.05 12.97 1.78
N GLU A 138 -14.31 12.69 0.49
CA GLU A 138 -13.27 12.76 -0.56
C GLU A 138 -12.66 14.17 -0.66
N LYS A 139 -13.50 15.20 -0.62
CA LYS A 139 -13.04 16.59 -0.68
C LYS A 139 -12.13 16.94 0.49
N LYS A 140 -12.47 16.56 1.73
CA LYS A 140 -11.61 16.74 2.91
C LYS A 140 -10.28 16.01 2.76
N ALA A 141 -10.29 14.79 2.23
CA ALA A 141 -9.07 14.04 1.94
C ALA A 141 -8.19 14.77 0.91
N ALA A 142 -8.79 15.26 -0.19
CA ALA A 142 -8.09 16.04 -1.21
C ALA A 142 -7.49 17.36 -0.66
N GLU A 143 -8.21 18.05 0.23
CA GLU A 143 -7.73 19.26 0.91
C GLU A 143 -6.55 18.95 1.83
N TYR A 144 -6.61 17.85 2.60
CA TYR A 144 -5.51 17.38 3.44
C TYR A 144 -4.27 17.09 2.60
N ILE A 145 -4.40 16.29 1.54
CA ILE A 145 -3.30 15.94 0.65
C ILE A 145 -2.69 17.19 -0.01
N SER A 146 -3.54 18.10 -0.50
CA SER A 146 -3.09 19.37 -1.09
C SER A 146 -2.31 20.23 -0.10
N LYS A 147 -2.72 20.22 1.17
CA LYS A 147 -1.99 20.92 2.25
C LYS A 147 -0.62 20.30 2.50
N GLU A 148 -0.53 18.96 2.52
CA GLU A 148 0.76 18.27 2.68
C GLU A 148 1.69 18.57 1.50
N PHE A 149 1.23 18.53 0.25
CA PHE A 149 2.03 18.90 -0.92
C PHE A 149 2.50 20.38 -0.87
N LYS A 150 1.64 21.26 -0.40
CA LYS A 150 2.00 22.67 -0.19
C LYS A 150 3.09 22.85 0.87
N ASN A 151 2.99 22.13 1.99
CA ASN A 151 3.99 22.14 3.06
C ASN A 151 5.37 21.66 2.55
N LEU A 152 5.37 20.69 1.63
CA LEU A 152 6.57 20.16 0.97
C LEU A 152 7.07 21.04 -0.18
N LYS A 153 6.38 22.15 -0.48
CA LYS A 153 6.72 23.11 -1.54
C LYS A 153 6.78 22.46 -2.94
N LEU A 154 5.94 21.46 -3.18
CA LEU A 154 5.80 20.89 -4.51
C LEU A 154 5.14 21.88 -5.47
N ASN A 155 5.43 21.73 -6.76
CA ASN A 155 4.77 22.49 -7.80
C ASN A 155 3.35 21.97 -8.04
N THR A 156 2.44 22.88 -8.36
CA THR A 156 1.04 22.56 -8.71
C THR A 156 0.93 22.15 -10.17
N ILE A 157 -0.17 21.47 -10.52
CA ILE A 157 -0.42 20.97 -11.87
C ILE A 157 -0.60 22.08 -12.91
N ASP A 158 -1.16 23.23 -12.49
CA ASP A 158 -1.51 24.36 -13.35
C ASP A 158 -0.89 25.69 -12.91
N GLY A 159 0.05 25.64 -11.96
CA GLY A 159 0.63 26.83 -11.32
C GLY A 159 -0.27 27.46 -10.25
N LYS A 160 -1.46 26.93 -9.99
CA LYS A 160 -2.44 27.46 -9.03
C LYS A 160 -2.92 26.42 -8.02
N ASN A 161 -3.32 25.25 -8.49
CA ASN A 161 -3.96 24.22 -7.66
C ASN A 161 -3.26 22.87 -7.82
N PHE A 162 -3.31 22.05 -6.77
CA PHE A 162 -2.90 20.65 -6.83
C PHE A 162 -3.97 19.74 -7.43
N THR A 163 -5.22 20.23 -7.59
CA THR A 163 -6.34 19.40 -8.01
C THR A 163 -6.56 19.42 -9.53
N GLN A 164 -6.79 18.24 -10.09
CA GLN A 164 -7.29 18.03 -11.44
C GLN A 164 -8.74 17.56 -11.35
N ASN A 165 -9.69 18.45 -11.63
CA ASN A 165 -11.12 18.15 -11.58
C ASN A 165 -11.55 17.36 -12.83
N PHE A 166 -12.46 16.40 -12.62
CA PHE A 166 -13.09 15.61 -13.68
C PHE A 166 -14.50 15.19 -13.28
N SER A 167 -15.26 14.69 -14.24
CA SER A 167 -16.58 14.12 -13.96
C SER A 167 -16.83 12.89 -14.82
N TYR A 168 -17.65 11.98 -14.29
CA TYR A 168 -18.06 10.73 -14.94
C TYR A 168 -19.43 10.31 -14.41
N ASP A 169 -20.07 9.36 -15.09
CA ASP A 169 -21.36 8.83 -14.70
C ASP A 169 -21.20 7.42 -14.11
N VAL A 170 -21.79 7.19 -12.94
CA VAL A 170 -21.88 5.86 -12.30
C VAL A 170 -23.32 5.36 -12.44
N LYS A 171 -23.48 4.12 -12.89
CA LYS A 171 -24.79 3.45 -12.92
C LYS A 171 -24.96 2.67 -11.62
N LEU A 172 -25.81 3.14 -10.72
CA LEU A 172 -26.12 2.45 -9.47
C LEU A 172 -26.87 1.12 -9.68
N ASN A 173 -27.66 1.05 -10.74
CA ASN A 173 -28.28 -0.19 -11.21
C ASN A 173 -27.85 -0.47 -12.66
N PRO A 174 -27.05 -1.52 -12.93
CA PRO A 174 -26.61 -1.83 -14.30
C PRO A 174 -27.73 -2.07 -15.32
N HIS A 175 -28.94 -2.37 -14.84
CA HIS A 175 -30.10 -2.69 -15.66
C HIS A 175 -31.02 -1.50 -15.96
N GLU A 176 -30.77 -0.34 -15.32
CA GLU A 176 -31.58 0.86 -15.47
C GLU A 176 -30.74 2.05 -15.96
N GLU A 177 -30.97 2.53 -17.17
CA GLU A 177 -30.26 3.72 -17.69
C GLU A 177 -30.57 4.99 -16.90
N SER A 178 -31.76 5.08 -16.31
CA SER A 178 -32.20 6.20 -15.45
C SER A 178 -31.45 6.27 -14.10
N SER A 179 -30.70 5.24 -13.72
CA SER A 179 -29.93 5.19 -12.46
C SER A 179 -28.54 5.83 -12.56
N ALA A 180 -28.18 6.45 -13.69
CA ALA A 180 -26.89 7.10 -13.83
C ALA A 180 -26.82 8.37 -12.99
N VAL A 181 -25.83 8.42 -12.09
CA VAL A 181 -25.52 9.58 -11.25
C VAL A 181 -24.20 10.18 -11.72
N LYS A 182 -24.20 11.51 -11.95
CA LYS A 182 -22.99 12.23 -12.32
C LYS A 182 -22.13 12.50 -11.08
N ILE A 183 -20.94 11.96 -11.08
CA ILE A 183 -19.94 12.18 -10.03
C ILE A 183 -18.99 13.31 -10.50
N ASN A 184 -18.75 14.28 -9.60
CA ASN A 184 -17.73 15.32 -9.79
C ASN A 184 -16.61 15.06 -8.77
N SER A 185 -15.45 14.71 -9.26
CA SER A 185 -14.31 14.31 -8.42
C SER A 185 -13.03 15.02 -8.86
N ARG A 186 -11.92 14.70 -8.22
CA ARG A 186 -10.62 15.34 -8.47
C ARG A 186 -9.46 14.42 -8.13
N ASN A 187 -8.43 14.42 -8.95
CA ASN A 187 -7.12 13.92 -8.58
C ASN A 187 -6.36 15.01 -7.82
N VAL A 188 -5.41 14.63 -6.98
CA VAL A 188 -4.49 15.57 -6.31
C VAL A 188 -3.07 15.23 -6.75
N ILE A 189 -2.42 16.20 -7.42
CA ILE A 189 -1.16 16.00 -8.12
C ILE A 189 -0.12 17.00 -7.62
N GLY A 190 1.00 16.49 -7.11
CA GLY A 190 2.18 17.27 -6.73
C GLY A 190 3.35 16.95 -7.66
N TYR A 191 4.13 17.96 -8.02
CA TYR A 191 5.28 17.81 -8.91
C TYR A 191 6.56 18.33 -8.25
N LEU A 192 7.56 17.46 -8.12
CA LEU A 192 8.91 17.81 -7.70
C LEU A 192 9.79 17.97 -8.95
N ASP A 193 10.14 19.21 -9.24
CA ASP A 193 10.96 19.58 -10.39
C ASP A 193 12.45 19.63 -10.01
N ASN A 194 13.15 18.54 -10.22
CA ASN A 194 14.60 18.43 -10.05
C ASN A 194 15.40 18.96 -11.27
N LYS A 195 14.72 19.61 -12.23
CA LYS A 195 15.30 20.07 -13.51
C LYS A 195 15.86 18.91 -14.34
N ALA A 196 15.35 17.73 -14.14
CA ALA A 196 15.76 16.54 -14.89
C ALA A 196 15.03 16.46 -16.24
N SER A 197 15.61 15.71 -17.20
CA SER A 197 15.04 15.51 -18.53
C SER A 197 13.95 14.42 -18.58
N LYS A 198 13.67 13.75 -17.47
CA LYS A 198 12.76 12.61 -17.36
C LYS A 198 11.96 12.67 -16.07
N THR A 199 10.82 11.98 -16.06
CA THR A 199 9.87 12.00 -14.94
C THR A 199 9.46 10.58 -14.56
N ILE A 200 9.32 10.30 -13.28
CA ILE A 200 8.71 9.09 -12.71
C ILE A 200 7.42 9.49 -12.00
N VAL A 201 6.34 8.78 -12.26
CA VAL A 201 5.06 8.94 -11.55
C VAL A 201 5.00 7.93 -10.40
N ILE A 202 4.59 8.39 -9.22
CA ILE A 202 4.35 7.56 -8.04
C ILE A 202 2.91 7.83 -7.62
N GLY A 203 2.07 6.80 -7.59
CA GLY A 203 0.64 7.00 -7.40
C GLY A 203 -0.03 6.00 -6.48
N ALA A 204 -1.21 6.39 -6.00
CA ALA A 204 -2.17 5.60 -5.24
C ALA A 204 -3.56 6.23 -5.40
N HIS A 205 -4.64 5.47 -5.22
CA HIS A 205 -5.96 6.11 -5.10
C HIS A 205 -6.25 6.49 -3.65
N TYR A 206 -7.10 7.51 -3.46
CA TYR A 206 -7.43 8.02 -2.13
C TYR A 206 -8.93 8.00 -1.82
N ASP A 207 -9.78 7.70 -2.81
CA ASP A 207 -11.20 7.38 -2.61
C ASP A 207 -11.37 5.98 -2.01
N HIS A 208 -12.57 5.71 -1.49
CA HIS A 208 -13.00 4.39 -1.08
C HIS A 208 -14.55 4.32 -1.11
N LEU A 209 -15.16 3.33 -0.47
CA LEU A 209 -16.56 2.94 -0.67
C LEU A 209 -17.61 3.82 0.02
N GLY A 210 -17.20 4.80 0.84
CA GLY A 210 -18.15 5.66 1.54
C GLY A 210 -18.98 4.92 2.58
N LEU A 211 -20.29 5.08 2.47
CA LEU A 211 -21.29 4.34 3.25
C LEU A 211 -21.89 3.18 2.46
N ASN A 212 -21.17 2.70 1.43
CA ASN A 212 -21.58 1.68 0.48
C ASN A 212 -22.68 2.14 -0.50
N GLU A 213 -22.71 3.42 -0.86
CA GLU A 213 -23.74 3.99 -1.75
C GLU A 213 -23.71 3.37 -3.15
N HIS A 214 -22.56 2.88 -3.62
CA HIS A 214 -22.40 2.20 -4.90
C HIS A 214 -22.49 0.67 -4.82
N HIS A 215 -22.81 0.12 -3.63
CA HIS A 215 -22.97 -1.31 -3.37
C HIS A 215 -21.75 -2.18 -3.74
N ASN A 216 -20.54 -1.64 -3.53
CA ASN A 216 -19.26 -2.32 -3.80
C ASN A 216 -18.70 -3.08 -2.59
N SER A 217 -19.37 -3.03 -1.43
CA SER A 217 -18.96 -3.77 -0.23
C SER A 217 -19.03 -5.29 -0.43
N THR A 218 -18.04 -5.99 0.12
CA THR A 218 -18.05 -7.46 0.18
C THR A 218 -18.84 -7.99 1.37
N LEU A 219 -19.29 -7.11 2.29
CA LEU A 219 -20.16 -7.43 3.41
C LEU A 219 -21.63 -7.17 3.04
N MET A 220 -22.47 -8.19 3.16
CA MET A 220 -23.91 -8.03 2.94
C MET A 220 -24.54 -7.14 4.02
N ASN A 221 -25.55 -6.32 3.60
CA ASN A 221 -26.27 -5.41 4.49
C ASN A 221 -25.37 -4.41 5.22
N SER A 222 -24.32 -3.93 4.54
CA SER A 222 -23.40 -2.91 5.06
C SER A 222 -23.77 -1.50 4.64
N ASP A 223 -24.90 -1.30 3.98
CA ASP A 223 -25.39 0.03 3.57
C ASP A 223 -25.54 0.94 4.79
N GLY A 224 -25.01 2.15 4.69
CA GLY A 224 -24.97 3.12 5.77
C GLY A 224 -23.84 2.90 6.79
N GLN A 225 -23.06 1.82 6.70
CA GLN A 225 -21.86 1.63 7.51
C GLN A 225 -20.66 2.32 6.85
N ILE A 226 -19.81 2.95 7.66
CA ILE A 226 -18.61 3.61 7.17
C ILE A 226 -17.58 2.55 6.74
N HIS A 227 -17.08 2.66 5.52
CA HIS A 227 -15.97 1.86 5.00
C HIS A 227 -14.72 2.73 5.02
N ASN A 228 -13.92 2.63 6.09
CA ASN A 228 -12.78 3.51 6.32
C ASN A 228 -11.63 3.31 5.35
N GLY A 229 -11.44 2.11 4.79
CA GLY A 229 -10.43 1.84 3.78
C GLY A 229 -9.01 2.18 4.25
N ALA A 230 -8.59 1.60 5.40
CA ALA A 230 -7.29 1.90 5.96
C ALA A 230 -6.17 1.26 5.14
N ASP A 231 -6.34 0.01 4.72
CA ASP A 231 -5.43 -0.61 3.76
C ASP A 231 -5.80 -0.21 2.34
N ASP A 232 -7.08 -0.19 2.02
CA ASP A 232 -7.63 0.18 0.71
C ASP A 232 -8.22 1.61 0.72
N ASN A 233 -7.50 2.71 0.33
CA ASN A 233 -6.06 2.65 0.09
C ASN A 233 -5.35 3.82 0.81
N ALA A 234 -5.74 4.09 2.09
CA ALA A 234 -5.01 5.08 2.88
C ALA A 234 -3.55 4.64 3.11
N SER A 235 -3.26 3.32 3.07
CA SER A 235 -1.90 2.79 3.17
C SER A 235 -1.01 3.26 2.02
N GLY A 236 -1.46 3.09 0.77
CA GLY A 236 -0.76 3.56 -0.43
C GLY A 236 -0.62 5.08 -0.46
N VAL A 237 -1.68 5.82 -0.14
CA VAL A 237 -1.62 7.30 -0.03
C VAL A 237 -0.57 7.75 0.97
N SER A 238 -0.51 7.10 2.14
CA SER A 238 0.48 7.45 3.18
C SER A 238 1.92 7.26 2.69
N ALA A 239 2.16 6.18 1.94
CA ALA A 239 3.47 5.91 1.36
C ALA A 239 3.83 6.95 0.27
N VAL A 240 2.90 7.33 -0.61
CA VAL A 240 3.13 8.38 -1.62
C VAL A 240 3.48 9.71 -0.97
N LEU A 241 2.75 10.12 0.09
CA LEU A 241 3.02 11.36 0.82
C LEU A 241 4.36 11.33 1.55
N GLU A 242 4.72 10.20 2.13
CA GLU A 242 6.02 10.03 2.80
C GLU A 242 7.18 10.01 1.81
N LEU A 243 7.01 9.37 0.63
CA LEU A 243 7.97 9.45 -0.48
C LEU A 243 8.12 10.88 -1.00
N ALA A 244 7.02 11.62 -1.13
CA ALA A 244 7.05 13.04 -1.49
C ALA A 244 7.86 13.86 -0.48
N ARG A 245 7.69 13.58 0.81
CA ARG A 245 8.46 14.23 1.88
C ARG A 245 9.96 13.93 1.75
N ILE A 246 10.33 12.67 1.62
CA ILE A 246 11.74 12.27 1.53
C ILE A 246 12.40 12.88 0.31
N PHE A 247 11.82 12.71 -0.88
CA PHE A 247 12.40 13.22 -2.12
C PHE A 247 12.50 14.75 -2.17
N SER A 248 11.59 15.46 -1.49
CA SER A 248 11.63 16.94 -1.44
C SER A 248 12.55 17.50 -0.36
N GLN A 249 12.92 16.72 0.66
CA GLN A 249 13.66 17.20 1.83
C GLN A 249 15.04 16.55 2.01
N ASN A 250 15.37 15.51 1.25
CA ASN A 250 16.70 14.94 1.26
C ASN A 250 17.72 15.96 0.66
N LYS A 251 19.01 15.70 0.86
CA LYS A 251 20.08 16.56 0.33
C LYS A 251 20.53 16.15 -1.07
N THR A 252 19.83 15.21 -1.68
CA THR A 252 20.15 14.65 -2.99
C THR A 252 19.31 15.34 -4.04
N THR A 253 19.93 15.77 -5.15
CA THR A 253 19.20 16.14 -6.35
C THR A 253 19.11 14.93 -7.24
N GLU A 254 17.90 14.37 -7.34
CA GLU A 254 17.65 13.16 -8.10
C GLU A 254 17.76 13.40 -9.62
N LYS A 255 18.11 12.36 -10.38
CA LYS A 255 18.23 12.45 -11.84
C LYS A 255 16.90 12.30 -12.59
N ALA A 256 15.79 12.32 -11.88
CA ALA A 256 14.44 12.38 -12.43
C ALA A 256 13.61 13.43 -11.68
N ASN A 257 12.61 13.97 -12.33
CA ASN A 257 11.52 14.70 -11.69
C ASN A 257 10.51 13.66 -11.16
N TYR A 258 9.73 14.03 -10.15
CA TYR A 258 8.70 13.16 -9.59
C TYR A 258 7.33 13.80 -9.68
N VAL A 259 6.35 13.02 -10.13
CA VAL A 259 4.93 13.32 -10.02
C VAL A 259 4.35 12.42 -8.94
N PHE A 260 3.85 12.99 -7.88
CA PHE A 260 3.08 12.32 -6.84
C PHE A 260 1.60 12.49 -7.17
N ALA A 261 0.97 11.39 -7.62
CA ALA A 261 -0.38 11.42 -8.17
C ALA A 261 -1.32 10.60 -7.29
N LEU A 262 -2.28 11.29 -6.66
CA LEU A 262 -3.30 10.68 -5.84
C LEU A 262 -4.63 10.74 -6.56
N PHE A 263 -5.16 9.57 -6.95
CA PHE A 263 -6.30 9.42 -7.83
C PHE A 263 -7.59 9.28 -7.03
N SER A 264 -8.71 9.70 -7.63
CA SER A 264 -10.05 9.42 -7.12
C SER A 264 -10.89 8.72 -8.17
N GLY A 265 -11.95 8.02 -7.74
CA GLY A 265 -12.81 7.23 -8.62
C GLY A 265 -12.11 5.97 -9.14
N GLU A 266 -11.15 5.43 -8.39
CA GLU A 266 -10.56 4.13 -8.65
C GLU A 266 -11.61 3.04 -8.50
N GLU A 267 -12.34 3.05 -7.39
CA GLU A 267 -13.40 2.13 -7.01
C GLU A 267 -14.60 2.12 -7.99
N ASP A 268 -14.74 3.17 -8.76
CA ASP A 268 -15.72 3.30 -9.86
C ASP A 268 -15.15 2.91 -11.23
N GLY A 269 -13.93 2.34 -11.24
CA GLY A 269 -13.28 1.81 -12.45
C GLY A 269 -12.17 2.71 -13.01
N LEU A 270 -11.23 3.13 -12.19
CA LEU A 270 -9.98 3.83 -12.55
C LEU A 270 -10.23 5.23 -13.17
N MET A 271 -11.29 5.92 -12.79
CA MET A 271 -11.73 7.13 -13.51
C MET A 271 -10.70 8.25 -13.42
N GLY A 272 -10.10 8.47 -12.26
CA GLY A 272 -9.10 9.52 -12.07
C GLY A 272 -7.78 9.23 -12.77
N SER A 273 -7.26 8.01 -12.66
CA SER A 273 -6.01 7.64 -13.32
C SER A 273 -6.14 7.62 -14.85
N LYS A 274 -7.27 7.18 -15.40
CA LYS A 274 -7.58 7.29 -16.83
C LYS A 274 -7.51 8.74 -17.30
N LYS A 275 -8.19 9.65 -16.54
CA LYS A 275 -8.16 11.09 -16.84
C LYS A 275 -6.76 11.66 -16.80
N PHE A 276 -5.98 11.32 -15.80
CA PHE A 276 -4.61 11.82 -15.66
C PHE A 276 -3.67 11.26 -16.73
N ALA A 277 -3.75 9.95 -17.04
CA ALA A 277 -2.91 9.28 -18.02
C ALA A 277 -3.09 9.81 -19.45
N GLU A 278 -4.27 10.39 -19.78
CA GLU A 278 -4.50 11.08 -21.07
C GLU A 278 -3.56 12.27 -21.28
N GLU A 279 -3.20 12.96 -20.21
CA GLU A 279 -2.48 14.24 -20.26
C GLU A 279 -1.03 14.15 -19.79
N VAL A 280 -0.64 13.06 -19.11
CA VAL A 280 0.64 12.95 -18.37
C VAL A 280 1.85 13.17 -19.28
N LYS A 281 1.87 12.58 -20.47
CA LYS A 281 3.00 12.70 -21.42
C LYS A 281 3.14 14.10 -22.02
N THR A 282 2.06 14.87 -22.06
CA THR A 282 2.09 16.24 -22.58
C THR A 282 2.41 17.28 -21.52
N LYS A 283 2.08 16.97 -20.26
CA LYS A 283 2.29 17.89 -19.13
C LYS A 283 3.68 17.78 -18.50
N TYR A 284 4.29 16.60 -18.54
CA TYR A 284 5.56 16.34 -17.84
C TYR A 284 6.62 15.84 -18.82
N PRO A 285 7.90 16.28 -18.65
CA PRO A 285 8.97 15.86 -19.53
C PRO A 285 9.22 14.36 -19.42
N ASN A 286 9.21 13.69 -20.54
CA ASN A 286 9.61 12.28 -20.73
C ASN A 286 9.26 11.37 -19.54
N VAL A 287 7.96 11.04 -19.40
CA VAL A 287 7.50 10.10 -18.36
C VAL A 287 7.98 8.69 -18.68
N ILE A 288 8.94 8.20 -17.89
CA ILE A 288 9.64 6.94 -18.15
C ILE A 288 9.07 5.74 -17.39
N SER A 289 8.31 5.97 -16.31
CA SER A 289 7.68 4.90 -15.53
C SER A 289 6.60 5.44 -14.61
N MET A 290 5.67 4.54 -14.21
CA MET A 290 4.71 4.78 -13.13
C MET A 290 4.77 3.63 -12.12
N ILE A 291 4.83 3.99 -10.84
CA ILE A 291 4.83 3.06 -9.70
C ILE A 291 3.51 3.25 -8.94
N ASN A 292 2.70 2.22 -8.87
CA ASN A 292 1.41 2.23 -8.19
C ASN A 292 1.47 1.49 -6.86
N LEU A 293 0.92 2.11 -5.83
CA LEU A 293 0.86 1.56 -4.48
C LEU A 293 -0.60 1.38 -4.07
N ASP A 294 -1.00 0.13 -3.88
CA ASP A 294 -2.37 -0.17 -3.51
C ASP A 294 -2.41 -1.33 -2.54
N MET A 295 -3.09 -1.12 -1.39
CA MET A 295 -3.18 -2.07 -0.31
C MET A 295 -1.81 -2.64 0.13
N ILE A 296 -0.92 -1.77 0.59
CA ILE A 296 0.45 -2.14 1.02
C ILE A 296 0.63 -2.15 2.54
N GLY A 297 -0.44 -2.02 3.31
CA GLY A 297 -0.44 -1.91 4.77
C GLY A 297 -0.63 -3.24 5.51
N ARG A 298 -0.87 -4.36 4.81
CA ARG A 298 -1.17 -5.66 5.46
C ARG A 298 -0.09 -6.71 5.22
N LEU A 299 1.17 -6.28 5.11
CA LEU A 299 2.29 -7.22 4.97
C LEU A 299 2.20 -8.31 6.04
N ASN A 300 2.10 -9.56 5.61
CA ASN A 300 1.94 -10.72 6.48
C ASN A 300 3.25 -11.11 7.19
N LYS A 301 3.19 -12.13 8.07
CA LYS A 301 4.36 -12.62 8.81
C LYS A 301 5.43 -13.24 7.90
N ASP A 302 5.03 -13.77 6.74
CA ASP A 302 5.92 -14.38 5.77
C ASP A 302 6.52 -13.34 4.81
N LYS A 303 6.14 -12.05 4.99
CA LYS A 303 6.60 -10.89 4.21
C LYS A 303 6.39 -11.05 2.71
N ASP A 304 5.19 -11.55 2.35
CA ASP A 304 4.79 -11.72 0.96
C ASP A 304 4.37 -10.37 0.37
N LEU A 305 4.98 -10.01 -0.75
CA LEU A 305 4.68 -8.78 -1.50
C LEU A 305 4.55 -9.11 -2.98
N THR A 306 3.41 -8.80 -3.55
CA THR A 306 3.19 -8.89 -5.00
C THR A 306 3.78 -7.67 -5.69
N VAL A 307 4.53 -7.91 -6.77
CA VAL A 307 5.05 -6.88 -7.66
C VAL A 307 4.56 -7.18 -9.07
N GLY A 308 3.52 -6.47 -9.48
CA GLY A 308 2.92 -6.54 -10.82
C GLY A 308 3.61 -5.62 -11.82
N GLY A 309 3.35 -5.85 -13.12
CA GLY A 309 3.86 -5.01 -14.20
C GLY A 309 5.32 -5.28 -14.58
N VAL A 310 5.97 -6.28 -13.99
CA VAL A 310 7.41 -6.51 -14.16
C VAL A 310 7.80 -6.77 -15.62
N GLY A 311 6.92 -7.39 -16.41
CA GLY A 311 7.12 -7.61 -17.84
C GLY A 311 7.03 -6.36 -18.72
N THR A 312 6.58 -5.22 -18.17
CA THR A 312 6.41 -3.98 -18.93
C THR A 312 7.72 -3.25 -19.23
N SER A 313 8.83 -3.71 -18.64
CA SER A 313 10.18 -3.28 -19.02
C SER A 313 11.21 -4.38 -18.74
N PRO A 314 12.21 -4.57 -19.64
CA PRO A 314 13.24 -5.59 -19.47
C PRO A 314 14.16 -5.33 -18.26
N ILE A 315 14.19 -4.10 -17.73
CA ILE A 315 15.05 -3.74 -16.59
C ILE A 315 14.41 -3.97 -15.22
N PHE A 316 13.09 -4.12 -15.15
CA PHE A 316 12.39 -4.20 -13.87
C PHE A 316 12.78 -5.42 -13.05
N GLY A 317 12.94 -6.60 -13.67
CA GLY A 317 13.33 -7.82 -12.95
C GLY A 317 14.66 -7.67 -12.19
N GLU A 318 15.68 -7.06 -12.82
CA GLU A 318 16.95 -6.75 -12.16
C GLU A 318 16.76 -5.75 -11.01
N MET A 319 16.03 -4.67 -11.28
CA MET A 319 15.85 -3.57 -10.31
C MET A 319 15.10 -3.99 -9.06
N ILE A 320 13.99 -4.70 -9.20
CA ILE A 320 13.22 -5.20 -8.05
C ILE A 320 14.03 -6.20 -7.22
N SER A 321 14.82 -7.05 -7.86
CA SER A 321 15.69 -8.02 -7.17
C SER A 321 16.83 -7.33 -6.44
N LYS A 322 17.47 -6.33 -7.05
CA LYS A 322 18.59 -5.57 -6.49
C LYS A 322 18.21 -4.86 -5.18
N TYR A 323 17.00 -4.28 -5.11
CA TYR A 323 16.56 -3.49 -3.96
C TYR A 323 15.66 -4.27 -3.00
N LYS A 324 15.41 -5.56 -3.26
CA LYS A 324 14.56 -6.41 -2.41
C LYS A 324 15.05 -6.40 -0.96
N PRO A 325 14.19 -6.06 0.02
CA PRO A 325 14.56 -6.15 1.43
C PRO A 325 14.84 -7.59 1.84
N ALA A 326 15.77 -7.77 2.78
CA ALA A 326 16.08 -9.07 3.33
C ALA A 326 14.81 -9.71 3.95
N GLY A 327 14.58 -10.98 3.65
CA GLY A 327 13.46 -11.76 4.16
C GLY A 327 12.10 -11.49 3.49
N PHE A 328 12.03 -10.62 2.47
CA PHE A 328 10.80 -10.47 1.68
C PHE A 328 10.66 -11.61 0.67
N ASN A 329 9.44 -12.12 0.51
CA ASN A 329 9.05 -13.00 -0.59
C ASN A 329 8.34 -12.17 -1.65
N LEU A 330 8.89 -12.11 -2.87
CA LEU A 330 8.26 -11.38 -3.96
C LEU A 330 7.50 -12.35 -4.85
N ALA A 331 6.18 -12.14 -4.94
CA ALA A 331 5.34 -12.74 -5.96
C ALA A 331 5.36 -11.82 -7.19
N ILE A 332 5.94 -12.31 -8.30
CA ILE A 332 6.16 -11.52 -9.50
C ILE A 332 5.03 -11.79 -10.49
N ASP A 333 4.37 -10.71 -10.94
CA ASP A 333 3.45 -10.74 -12.07
C ASP A 333 3.99 -9.88 -13.21
N SER A 334 4.01 -10.45 -14.40
CA SER A 334 4.53 -9.78 -15.60
C SER A 334 3.50 -8.89 -16.29
N ALA A 335 2.21 -9.03 -15.98
CA ALA A 335 1.14 -8.33 -16.67
C ALA A 335 1.18 -6.81 -16.41
N GLY A 336 1.04 -6.01 -17.47
CA GLY A 336 0.92 -4.56 -17.36
C GLY A 336 -0.52 -4.09 -17.10
N VAL A 337 -1.50 -4.94 -17.35
CA VAL A 337 -2.91 -4.72 -17.02
C VAL A 337 -3.21 -5.41 -15.70
N GLY A 338 -3.87 -4.73 -14.80
CA GLY A 338 -4.26 -5.25 -13.49
C GLY A 338 -5.44 -4.46 -12.91
N PRO A 339 -5.84 -4.77 -11.68
CA PRO A 339 -7.06 -4.24 -11.08
C PRO A 339 -6.90 -2.85 -10.45
N SER A 340 -5.84 -2.12 -10.74
CA SER A 340 -5.58 -0.82 -10.14
C SER A 340 -5.01 0.19 -11.15
N ASP A 341 -4.74 1.40 -10.71
CA ASP A 341 -4.43 2.61 -11.50
C ASP A 341 -3.25 2.49 -12.47
N HIS A 342 -2.28 1.60 -12.21
CA HIS A 342 -1.17 1.33 -13.13
C HIS A 342 -1.62 0.93 -14.53
N THR A 343 -2.78 0.27 -14.64
CA THR A 343 -3.39 -0.12 -15.92
C THR A 343 -3.60 1.07 -16.84
N SER A 344 -4.05 2.21 -16.31
CA SER A 344 -4.28 3.43 -17.09
C SER A 344 -3.01 3.94 -17.77
N PHE A 345 -1.87 3.79 -17.13
CA PHE A 345 -0.56 4.21 -17.66
C PHE A 345 0.02 3.18 -18.63
N TYR A 346 -0.12 1.89 -18.32
CA TYR A 346 0.28 0.83 -19.24
C TYR A 346 -0.40 0.96 -20.60
N LEU A 347 -1.71 1.27 -20.62
CA LEU A 347 -2.49 1.50 -21.85
C LEU A 347 -2.03 2.75 -22.63
N LYS A 348 -1.17 3.58 -22.06
CA LYS A 348 -0.49 4.71 -22.71
C LYS A 348 0.98 4.42 -23.03
N ASP A 349 1.38 3.16 -23.09
CA ASP A 349 2.75 2.72 -23.36
C ASP A 349 3.77 3.35 -22.37
N ILE A 350 3.43 3.37 -21.09
CA ILE A 350 4.33 3.74 -19.99
C ILE A 350 4.63 2.46 -19.20
N PRO A 351 5.91 2.11 -18.95
CA PRO A 351 6.28 1.00 -18.08
C PRO A 351 5.74 1.20 -16.66
N VAL A 352 5.14 0.15 -16.08
CA VAL A 352 4.49 0.24 -14.78
C VAL A 352 4.96 -0.82 -13.82
N LEU A 353 4.99 -0.48 -12.53
CA LEU A 353 5.07 -1.44 -11.42
C LEU A 353 3.89 -1.23 -10.50
N PHE A 354 3.39 -2.32 -9.93
CA PHE A 354 2.27 -2.35 -9.01
C PHE A 354 2.66 -3.13 -7.76
N LEU A 355 2.59 -2.50 -6.58
CA LEU A 355 2.91 -3.14 -5.32
C LEU A 355 1.63 -3.36 -4.50
N PHE A 356 1.49 -4.59 -3.97
CA PHE A 356 0.27 -5.06 -3.32
C PHE A 356 0.61 -6.16 -2.29
N THR A 357 0.02 -6.11 -1.09
CA THR A 357 0.26 -7.12 -0.04
C THR A 357 -0.75 -8.28 -0.04
N GLY A 358 -1.65 -8.30 -1.01
CA GLY A 358 -2.70 -9.31 -1.11
C GLY A 358 -4.03 -8.84 -0.53
N THR A 359 -5.11 -9.48 -0.96
CA THR A 359 -6.43 -9.28 -0.36
C THR A 359 -6.47 -9.92 1.04
N HIS A 360 -7.30 -9.37 1.90
CA HIS A 360 -7.49 -9.85 3.26
C HIS A 360 -8.98 -9.90 3.61
N THR A 361 -9.31 -10.50 4.76
CA THR A 361 -10.70 -10.72 5.18
C THR A 361 -11.51 -9.44 5.40
N ASP A 362 -10.83 -8.30 5.56
CA ASP A 362 -11.46 -6.99 5.77
C ASP A 362 -11.64 -6.20 4.45
N TYR A 363 -11.18 -6.73 3.30
CA TYR A 363 -11.25 -6.08 1.98
C TYR A 363 -12.68 -5.67 1.63
N HIS A 364 -12.87 -4.38 1.29
CA HIS A 364 -14.16 -3.76 1.01
C HIS A 364 -15.20 -3.96 2.13
N LYS A 365 -14.75 -3.92 3.40
CA LYS A 365 -15.62 -4.02 4.58
C LYS A 365 -15.42 -2.86 5.53
N PRO A 366 -16.43 -2.55 6.38
CA PRO A 366 -16.29 -1.56 7.44
C PRO A 366 -15.18 -1.87 8.46
N THR A 367 -14.63 -3.08 8.44
CA THR A 367 -13.57 -3.51 9.37
C THR A 367 -12.15 -3.26 8.86
N ASP A 368 -11.98 -2.63 7.67
CA ASP A 368 -10.65 -2.20 7.19
C ASP A 368 -10.25 -0.88 7.86
N ASP A 369 -9.86 -0.99 9.12
CA ASP A 369 -9.54 0.10 10.04
C ASP A 369 -8.04 0.22 10.31
N THR A 370 -7.64 1.41 10.80
CA THR A 370 -6.25 1.78 11.12
C THR A 370 -5.54 0.78 12.04
N GLU A 371 -6.26 0.18 13.00
CA GLU A 371 -5.73 -0.79 13.96
C GLU A 371 -5.26 -2.10 13.30
N ARG A 372 -5.73 -2.37 12.10
CA ARG A 372 -5.37 -3.56 11.31
C ARG A 372 -4.07 -3.40 10.54
N ILE A 373 -3.56 -2.19 10.39
CA ILE A 373 -2.37 -1.89 9.58
C ILE A 373 -1.08 -2.35 10.27
N ASN A 374 -0.27 -3.07 9.54
CA ASN A 374 1.11 -3.39 9.92
C ASN A 374 2.04 -2.22 9.54
N PHE A 375 2.12 -1.21 10.39
CA PHE A 375 2.91 0.00 10.10
C PHE A 375 4.40 -0.26 9.90
N THR A 376 4.96 -1.25 10.58
CA THR A 376 6.36 -1.67 10.34
C THR A 376 6.51 -2.28 8.94
N GLY A 377 5.56 -3.11 8.52
CA GLY A 377 5.50 -3.65 7.16
C GLY A 377 5.37 -2.54 6.11
N LEU A 378 4.41 -1.63 6.31
CA LEU A 378 4.17 -0.47 5.46
C LEU A 378 5.42 0.41 5.31
N ARG A 379 6.12 0.71 6.42
CA ARG A 379 7.39 1.42 6.40
C ARG A 379 8.45 0.69 5.58
N ASN A 380 8.58 -0.62 5.74
CA ASN A 380 9.58 -1.41 5.04
C ASN A 380 9.29 -1.46 3.53
N ILE A 381 8.02 -1.57 3.12
CA ILE A 381 7.61 -1.49 1.72
C ILE A 381 7.87 -0.09 1.16
N THR A 382 7.51 0.96 1.88
CA THR A 382 7.75 2.35 1.46
C THR A 382 9.24 2.62 1.26
N ASN A 383 10.10 2.10 2.15
CA ASN A 383 11.55 2.19 2.01
C ASN A 383 12.07 1.38 0.80
N TYR A 384 11.48 0.22 0.53
CA TYR A 384 11.78 -0.55 -0.68
C TYR A 384 11.45 0.26 -1.94
N VAL A 385 10.28 0.89 -1.98
CA VAL A 385 9.86 1.75 -3.09
C VAL A 385 10.80 2.95 -3.24
N PHE A 386 11.20 3.60 -2.15
CA PHE A 386 12.17 4.69 -2.17
C PHE A 386 13.47 4.27 -2.87
N ASN A 387 14.06 3.15 -2.44
CA ASN A 387 15.30 2.63 -3.02
C ASN A 387 15.14 2.24 -4.49
N LEU A 388 14.02 1.60 -4.82
CA LEU A 388 13.68 1.19 -6.20
C LEU A 388 13.54 2.40 -7.11
N VAL A 389 12.77 3.41 -6.71
CA VAL A 389 12.55 4.66 -7.48
C VAL A 389 13.85 5.45 -7.62
N SER A 390 14.65 5.57 -6.55
CA SER A 390 15.98 6.20 -6.62
C SER A 390 16.88 5.48 -7.62
N GLY A 391 16.89 4.14 -7.60
CA GLY A 391 17.65 3.35 -8.57
C GLY A 391 17.13 3.48 -10.01
N LEU A 392 15.81 3.59 -10.21
CA LEU A 392 15.21 3.84 -11.52
C LEU A 392 15.54 5.23 -12.05
N SER A 393 15.66 6.22 -11.15
CA SER A 393 16.05 7.59 -11.52
C SER A 393 17.46 7.67 -12.15
N GLU A 394 18.33 6.72 -11.83
CA GLU A 394 19.68 6.63 -12.42
C GLU A 394 19.68 6.12 -13.88
N LYS A 395 18.61 5.46 -14.31
CA LYS A 395 18.52 4.93 -15.68
C LYS A 395 18.18 6.07 -16.64
N GLU A 396 18.86 6.14 -17.79
CA GLU A 396 18.57 7.15 -18.82
C GLU A 396 17.17 6.97 -19.41
N ASN A 397 16.78 5.72 -19.63
CA ASN A 397 15.48 5.33 -20.17
C ASN A 397 15.02 4.02 -19.55
N ILE A 398 13.70 3.83 -19.48
CA ILE A 398 13.04 2.58 -19.10
C ILE A 398 12.23 2.12 -20.33
N PRO A 399 12.77 1.18 -21.15
CA PRO A 399 12.10 0.78 -22.38
C PRO A 399 10.76 0.11 -22.08
N PHE A 400 9.71 0.52 -22.78
CA PHE A 400 8.40 -0.10 -22.67
C PHE A 400 8.38 -1.43 -23.45
N THR A 401 7.82 -2.45 -22.82
CA THR A 401 7.52 -3.75 -23.42
C THR A 401 6.04 -4.04 -23.27
N LYS A 402 5.38 -4.30 -24.39
CA LYS A 402 3.99 -4.74 -24.35
C LYS A 402 3.95 -6.18 -23.85
N THR A 403 3.28 -6.38 -22.73
CA THR A 403 3.09 -7.73 -22.14
C THR A 403 2.09 -8.51 -22.98
N LYS A 404 2.21 -9.82 -23.00
CA LYS A 404 1.19 -10.68 -23.59
C LYS A 404 -0.05 -10.61 -22.71
N THR A 405 -0.96 -9.72 -23.03
CA THR A 405 -2.33 -9.84 -22.60
C THR A 405 -2.91 -11.06 -23.34
N SER A 406 -3.41 -12.05 -22.62
CA SER A 406 -4.44 -12.91 -23.18
C SER A 406 -5.48 -11.93 -23.74
N GLN A 407 -5.73 -11.96 -25.06
CA GLN A 407 -6.50 -10.95 -25.80
C GLN A 407 -7.80 -10.65 -25.05
N SER A 408 -7.84 -9.60 -24.24
CA SER A 408 -9.10 -9.05 -23.76
C SER A 408 -9.70 -8.23 -24.90
N LYS A 409 -10.60 -8.84 -25.66
CA LYS A 409 -11.74 -8.14 -26.24
C LYS A 409 -12.33 -7.27 -25.13
N ALA A 410 -12.88 -6.11 -25.48
CA ALA A 410 -13.50 -5.13 -24.57
C ALA A 410 -14.05 -5.73 -23.28
N VAL A 411 -13.76 -5.08 -22.12
CA VAL A 411 -14.18 -5.55 -20.79
C VAL A 411 -15.54 -6.23 -20.87
N PRO A 412 -15.67 -7.53 -20.68
CA PRO A 412 -16.95 -8.20 -20.80
C PRO A 412 -17.89 -7.65 -19.72
N LYS A 413 -19.08 -7.24 -20.07
CA LYS A 413 -20.13 -6.99 -19.07
C LYS A 413 -20.51 -8.34 -18.48
N TYR A 414 -20.07 -8.58 -17.25
CA TYR A 414 -20.45 -9.80 -16.53
C TYR A 414 -21.95 -9.75 -16.19
N LYS A 415 -22.65 -10.82 -16.48
CA LYS A 415 -24.06 -11.00 -16.09
C LYS A 415 -24.17 -11.70 -14.74
N VAL A 416 -23.08 -12.32 -14.28
CA VAL A 416 -23.01 -13.15 -13.09
C VAL A 416 -21.69 -12.97 -12.35
N THR A 417 -21.65 -13.36 -11.08
CA THR A 417 -20.43 -13.44 -10.28
C THR A 417 -20.36 -14.79 -9.60
N LEU A 418 -19.17 -15.35 -9.48
CA LEU A 418 -18.93 -16.51 -8.64
C LEU A 418 -18.85 -16.10 -7.15
N GLY A 419 -18.48 -14.84 -6.87
CA GLY A 419 -18.34 -14.34 -5.51
C GLY A 419 -17.05 -14.78 -4.83
N ILE A 420 -15.95 -14.85 -5.58
CA ILE A 420 -14.60 -15.10 -5.04
C ILE A 420 -13.76 -13.83 -5.14
N MET A 421 -12.75 -13.75 -4.27
CA MET A 421 -11.63 -12.81 -4.37
C MET A 421 -10.46 -13.57 -5.01
N PRO A 422 -10.18 -13.32 -6.29
CA PRO A 422 -9.10 -14.00 -6.98
C PRO A 422 -7.75 -13.44 -6.54
N SER A 423 -6.75 -14.28 -6.36
CA SER A 423 -5.36 -13.83 -6.23
C SER A 423 -4.82 -13.35 -7.57
N TYR A 424 -4.10 -12.25 -7.54
CA TYR A 424 -3.38 -11.73 -8.72
C TYR A 424 -1.94 -12.26 -8.79
N ALA A 425 -1.52 -13.09 -7.84
CA ALA A 425 -0.24 -13.77 -7.89
C ALA A 425 -0.29 -14.97 -8.86
N ASP A 426 0.74 -15.13 -9.69
CA ASP A 426 0.86 -16.27 -10.59
C ASP A 426 0.83 -17.59 -9.82
N SER A 427 -0.18 -18.41 -10.08
CA SER A 427 -0.25 -19.79 -9.63
C SER A 427 -0.06 -20.74 -10.80
N LYS A 428 0.86 -21.70 -10.67
CA LYS A 428 1.14 -22.70 -11.72
C LYS A 428 -0.05 -23.64 -12.00
N ASP A 429 -0.96 -23.76 -11.02
CA ASP A 429 -2.01 -24.77 -11.02
C ASP A 429 -3.43 -24.24 -11.25
N GLY A 430 -3.63 -22.95 -11.47
CA GLY A 430 -4.93 -22.30 -11.65
C GLY A 430 -5.04 -20.99 -10.88
N LEU A 431 -6.24 -20.47 -10.70
CA LEU A 431 -6.48 -19.22 -9.98
C LEU A 431 -6.66 -19.50 -8.48
N TYR A 432 -5.73 -19.02 -7.67
CA TYR A 432 -5.82 -19.09 -6.22
C TYR A 432 -6.96 -18.18 -5.70
N ILE A 433 -7.75 -18.64 -4.75
CA ILE A 433 -8.86 -17.91 -4.15
C ILE A 433 -8.41 -17.35 -2.79
N ASP A 434 -8.19 -16.05 -2.72
CA ASP A 434 -7.80 -15.35 -1.49
C ASP A 434 -8.98 -15.25 -0.51
N GLY A 435 -10.20 -15.16 -1.03
CA GLY A 435 -11.41 -15.07 -0.22
C GLY A 435 -12.68 -15.49 -0.96
N VAL A 436 -13.76 -15.68 -0.21
CA VAL A 436 -15.09 -15.97 -0.73
C VAL A 436 -16.09 -15.05 -0.07
N THR A 437 -16.93 -14.39 -0.87
CA THR A 437 -17.98 -13.49 -0.38
C THR A 437 -19.16 -14.32 0.14
N GLU A 438 -19.57 -14.04 1.37
CA GLU A 438 -20.70 -14.76 2.03
C GLU A 438 -21.98 -14.69 1.19
N LYS A 439 -22.70 -15.82 1.17
CA LYS A 439 -23.99 -16.00 0.47
C LYS A 439 -23.94 -15.76 -1.04
N ARG A 440 -22.77 -15.68 -1.65
CA ARG A 440 -22.59 -15.71 -3.10
C ARG A 440 -22.44 -17.14 -3.63
N PRO A 441 -22.53 -17.37 -4.95
CA PRO A 441 -22.52 -18.70 -5.54
C PRO A 441 -21.41 -19.64 -5.04
N ALA A 442 -20.18 -19.13 -4.89
CA ALA A 442 -19.04 -19.93 -4.38
C ALA A 442 -19.25 -20.38 -2.93
N ASP A 443 -19.68 -19.47 -2.05
CA ASP A 443 -19.92 -19.75 -0.64
C ASP A 443 -21.06 -20.77 -0.47
N LEU A 444 -22.18 -20.55 -1.16
CA LEU A 444 -23.34 -21.44 -1.13
C LEU A 444 -23.00 -22.86 -1.64
N ALA A 445 -22.06 -22.97 -2.57
CA ALA A 445 -21.58 -24.24 -3.08
C ALA A 445 -20.50 -24.90 -2.19
N GLY A 446 -19.94 -24.17 -1.21
CA GLY A 446 -18.91 -24.69 -0.29
C GLY A 446 -17.47 -24.54 -0.80
N ILE A 447 -17.21 -23.67 -1.77
CA ILE A 447 -15.88 -23.22 -2.17
C ILE A 447 -15.34 -22.30 -1.07
N LYS A 448 -14.03 -22.33 -0.80
CA LYS A 448 -13.41 -21.64 0.33
C LYS A 448 -12.15 -20.85 -0.08
N ALA A 449 -11.78 -19.88 0.72
CA ALA A 449 -10.45 -19.30 0.66
C ALA A 449 -9.37 -20.37 0.80
N GLY A 450 -8.30 -20.27 0.02
CA GLY A 450 -7.23 -21.26 -0.09
C GLY A 450 -7.46 -22.33 -1.16
N ASP A 451 -8.62 -22.37 -1.81
CA ASP A 451 -8.85 -23.21 -2.98
C ASP A 451 -8.15 -22.65 -4.22
N ILE A 452 -7.77 -23.52 -5.16
CA ILE A 452 -7.26 -23.11 -6.48
C ILE A 452 -8.31 -23.45 -7.53
N LEU A 453 -8.92 -22.45 -8.14
CA LEU A 453 -9.95 -22.63 -9.17
C LEU A 453 -9.33 -23.07 -10.49
N LYS A 454 -9.79 -24.21 -11.01
CA LYS A 454 -9.29 -24.86 -12.24
C LYS A 454 -10.23 -24.71 -13.41
N LYS A 455 -11.54 -24.85 -13.18
CA LYS A 455 -12.56 -24.90 -14.23
C LYS A 455 -13.90 -24.36 -13.76
N ILE A 456 -14.63 -23.73 -14.70
CA ILE A 456 -16.06 -23.43 -14.57
C ILE A 456 -16.76 -24.04 -15.79
N GLY A 457 -17.56 -25.09 -15.58
CA GLY A 457 -18.11 -25.87 -16.68
C GLY A 457 -17.00 -26.47 -17.53
N THR A 458 -16.98 -26.15 -18.81
CA THR A 458 -15.93 -26.56 -19.76
C THR A 458 -14.80 -25.55 -19.91
N CYS A 459 -14.92 -24.37 -19.26
CA CYS A 459 -13.96 -23.27 -19.38
C CYS A 459 -12.80 -23.46 -18.40
N GLU A 460 -11.56 -23.52 -18.89
CA GLU A 460 -10.37 -23.62 -18.06
C GLU A 460 -9.99 -22.26 -17.47
N VAL A 461 -9.68 -22.25 -16.16
CA VAL A 461 -9.22 -21.08 -15.43
C VAL A 461 -7.75 -21.30 -15.05
N LYS A 462 -6.89 -20.41 -15.56
CA LYS A 462 -5.45 -20.43 -15.31
C LYS A 462 -4.99 -19.25 -14.45
N GLU A 463 -5.66 -18.13 -14.59
CA GLU A 463 -5.41 -16.87 -13.92
C GLU A 463 -6.66 -15.97 -14.02
N VAL A 464 -6.59 -14.75 -13.48
CA VAL A 464 -7.74 -13.84 -13.35
C VAL A 464 -8.43 -13.56 -14.69
N TYR A 465 -7.69 -13.38 -15.77
CA TYR A 465 -8.29 -13.01 -17.07
C TYR A 465 -9.05 -14.19 -17.70
N SER A 466 -8.52 -15.41 -17.59
CA SER A 466 -9.25 -16.61 -18.02
C SER A 466 -10.50 -16.86 -17.18
N TYR A 467 -10.46 -16.56 -15.87
CA TYR A 467 -11.62 -16.56 -15.00
C TYR A 467 -12.68 -15.54 -15.47
N MET A 468 -12.26 -14.31 -15.76
CA MET A 468 -13.13 -13.28 -16.27
C MET A 468 -13.75 -13.67 -17.63
N ASP A 469 -12.96 -14.27 -18.55
CA ASP A 469 -13.47 -14.78 -19.82
C ASP A 469 -14.49 -15.89 -19.61
N CYS A 470 -14.28 -16.80 -18.65
CA CYS A 470 -15.23 -17.83 -18.28
C CYS A 470 -16.55 -17.23 -17.77
N LEU A 471 -16.50 -16.26 -16.86
CA LEU A 471 -17.70 -15.60 -16.33
C LEU A 471 -18.51 -14.87 -17.43
N SER A 472 -17.85 -14.31 -18.43
CA SER A 472 -18.52 -13.58 -19.52
C SER A 472 -19.45 -14.45 -20.36
N LYS A 473 -19.26 -15.77 -20.32
CA LYS A 473 -20.02 -16.77 -21.08
C LYS A 473 -21.18 -17.37 -20.32
N ILE A 474 -21.31 -17.04 -19.02
CA ILE A 474 -22.32 -17.59 -18.11
C ILE A 474 -23.51 -16.64 -17.99
N ASN A 475 -24.71 -17.17 -17.89
CA ASN A 475 -25.93 -16.39 -17.69
C ASN A 475 -26.49 -16.62 -16.28
N SER A 476 -27.24 -15.65 -15.78
CA SER A 476 -27.93 -15.81 -14.50
C SER A 476 -28.91 -16.98 -14.55
N GLY A 477 -28.82 -17.83 -13.54
CA GLY A 477 -29.62 -19.07 -13.44
C GLY A 477 -28.92 -20.33 -13.97
N ASP A 478 -27.75 -20.19 -14.64
CA ASP A 478 -26.96 -21.35 -15.07
C ASP A 478 -26.47 -22.13 -13.85
N GLU A 479 -26.50 -23.45 -13.93
CA GLU A 479 -25.98 -24.36 -12.92
C GLU A 479 -24.82 -25.15 -13.53
N LEU A 480 -23.60 -24.88 -13.09
CA LEU A 480 -22.37 -25.41 -13.69
C LEU A 480 -21.46 -26.08 -12.66
N PRO A 481 -20.73 -27.15 -13.07
CA PRO A 481 -19.67 -27.71 -12.24
C PRO A 481 -18.49 -26.74 -12.16
N VAL A 482 -18.01 -26.46 -10.96
CA VAL A 482 -16.82 -25.68 -10.68
C VAL A 482 -15.78 -26.58 -10.02
N THR A 483 -14.63 -26.72 -10.64
CA THR A 483 -13.55 -27.59 -10.18
C THR A 483 -12.46 -26.75 -9.52
N VAL A 484 -12.10 -27.13 -8.28
CA VAL A 484 -11.03 -26.52 -7.50
C VAL A 484 -10.04 -27.56 -6.98
N ILE A 485 -8.83 -27.16 -6.63
CA ILE A 485 -7.89 -27.94 -5.85
C ILE A 485 -7.92 -27.44 -4.40
N ARG A 486 -8.20 -28.31 -3.44
CA ARG A 486 -8.17 -28.07 -2.00
C ARG A 486 -7.23 -29.05 -1.33
N ASN A 487 -6.20 -28.57 -0.64
CA ASN A 487 -5.19 -29.42 0.02
C ASN A 487 -4.58 -30.49 -0.92
N GLY A 488 -4.29 -30.08 -2.17
CA GLY A 488 -3.69 -30.95 -3.20
C GLY A 488 -4.66 -31.97 -3.81
N LYS A 489 -5.96 -31.93 -3.49
CA LYS A 489 -6.99 -32.80 -4.06
C LYS A 489 -7.97 -32.01 -4.91
N GLU A 490 -8.26 -32.52 -6.09
CA GLU A 490 -9.29 -31.96 -6.97
C GLU A 490 -10.68 -32.25 -6.43
N MET A 491 -11.53 -31.25 -6.37
CA MET A 491 -12.92 -31.30 -5.92
C MET A 491 -13.80 -30.55 -6.90
N THR A 492 -15.00 -31.03 -7.14
CA THR A 492 -15.98 -30.36 -8.01
C THR A 492 -17.24 -30.03 -7.22
N PHE A 493 -17.68 -28.80 -7.34
CA PHE A 493 -18.88 -28.26 -6.72
C PHE A 493 -19.89 -27.87 -7.81
N THR A 494 -21.17 -28.15 -7.62
CA THR A 494 -22.21 -27.59 -8.48
C THR A 494 -22.57 -26.19 -8.00
N VAL A 495 -22.38 -25.22 -8.86
CA VAL A 495 -22.59 -23.79 -8.56
C VAL A 495 -23.75 -23.27 -9.40
N LYS A 496 -24.69 -22.61 -8.75
CA LYS A 496 -25.78 -21.87 -9.40
C LYS A 496 -25.42 -20.38 -9.45
N PHE A 497 -25.33 -19.84 -10.65
CA PHE A 497 -24.94 -18.46 -10.93
C PHE A 497 -26.12 -17.48 -10.95
#